data_57e2feab5340fe723225c3cf2d0bb845
#
_entry.id   57e2feab5340fe723225c3cf2d0bb845
#
_cell.length_a   1.000
_cell.length_b   1.000
_cell.length_c   1.000
_cell.angle_alpha   90.00
_cell.angle_beta   90.00
_cell.angle_gamma   90.00
#
_symmetry.space_group_name_H-M   'P 1'
#
loop_
_entity.id
_entity.type
_entity.pdbx_description
1 polymer ?
#
loop_
_entity_poly.entity_id
_entity_poly.type
_entity_poly.pdbx_seq_one_letter_code
_entity_poly.pdbx_strand_id
1 'polypeptide(L)'
;MSVTGGVRLGIDVGRARIGIARCDLHGMLATPVETVPRAKNAKGELSPGADVARILEIVSEEGARGLIVGLPLNMRGESTASTDDARDFAQLLADRAPHLEVRLVDERLSTVSAQSQLRSVGKKTKESRGVIDQAAAVVILQPALGTGRAQGVPAGARAAPRGRPAAGAHRH
;
A
#
# COMPACT_ATOMS: atom_id res chain seq x y z
N MET A 1 3.23 10.52 -22.65
CA MET A 1 3.09 9.37 -21.73
C MET A 1 2.22 9.75 -20.56
N SER A 2 1.30 8.89 -20.21
CA SER A 2 0.39 9.19 -19.11
C SER A 2 1.09 9.05 -17.77
N VAL A 3 0.88 10.01 -16.87
CA VAL A 3 1.42 9.92 -15.51
C VAL A 3 0.76 8.81 -14.70
N THR A 4 -0.38 8.30 -15.16
CA THR A 4 -1.08 7.22 -14.49
C THR A 4 -0.76 5.85 -15.09
N GLY A 5 0.05 5.80 -16.14
CA GLY A 5 0.41 4.54 -16.78
C GLY A 5 1.46 3.77 -16.00
N GLY A 6 1.60 2.50 -16.33
CA GLY A 6 2.58 1.61 -15.70
C GLY A 6 2.01 0.83 -14.55
N VAL A 7 2.76 -0.19 -14.12
CA VAL A 7 2.33 -1.06 -13.04
C VAL A 7 2.43 -0.33 -11.70
N ARG A 8 1.41 -0.46 -10.88
CA ARG A 8 1.42 0.03 -9.51
C ARG A 8 1.00 -1.08 -8.59
N LEU A 9 1.51 -1.04 -7.37
CA LEU A 9 1.11 -2.00 -6.35
C LEU A 9 0.19 -1.31 -5.35
N GLY A 10 -0.84 -2.03 -4.92
CA GLY A 10 -1.68 -1.62 -3.81
C GLY A 10 -1.17 -2.32 -2.56
N ILE A 11 -1.06 -1.59 -1.47
CA ILE A 11 -0.50 -2.10 -0.22
C ILE A 11 -1.51 -1.85 0.91
N ASP A 12 -1.92 -2.92 1.55
CA ASP A 12 -2.78 -2.84 2.74
C ASP A 12 -1.94 -3.27 3.93
N VAL A 13 -1.53 -2.30 4.76
CA VAL A 13 -0.64 -2.56 5.88
C VAL A 13 -1.46 -2.97 7.09
N GLY A 14 -1.45 -4.28 7.40
CA GLY A 14 -2.07 -4.80 8.61
C GLY A 14 -1.02 -5.03 9.69
N ARG A 15 -1.46 -5.28 10.90
CA ARG A 15 -0.55 -5.50 12.02
C ARG A 15 0.17 -6.85 11.95
N ALA A 16 -0.49 -7.84 11.38
CA ALA A 16 0.10 -9.17 11.26
C ALA A 16 0.66 -9.41 9.87
N ARG A 17 0.00 -8.88 8.86
CA ARG A 17 0.34 -9.17 7.46
C ARG A 17 0.06 -7.96 6.60
N ILE A 18 0.71 -7.94 5.45
CA ILE A 18 0.54 -6.89 4.45
C ILE A 18 -0.01 -7.55 3.19
N GLY A 19 -1.16 -7.08 2.74
CA GLY A 19 -1.74 -7.55 1.47
C GLY A 19 -1.21 -6.74 0.32
N ILE A 20 -0.91 -7.40 -0.79
CA ILE A 20 -0.35 -6.74 -1.98
C ILE A 20 -1.17 -7.11 -3.19
N ALA A 21 -1.52 -6.10 -3.97
CA ALA A 21 -2.17 -6.25 -5.26
C ALA A 21 -1.37 -5.47 -6.29
N ARG A 22 -1.61 -5.74 -7.56
CA ARG A 22 -0.96 -4.99 -8.63
C ARG A 22 -1.99 -4.64 -9.70
N CYS A 23 -1.70 -3.62 -10.48
CA CYS A 23 -2.51 -3.34 -11.65
C CYS A 23 -1.75 -3.78 -12.91
N ASP A 24 -2.47 -3.81 -14.02
CA ASP A 24 -1.86 -4.09 -15.30
C ASP A 24 -1.05 -2.87 -15.79
N LEU A 25 -0.37 -3.02 -16.90
CA LEU A 25 0.48 -1.98 -17.46
C LEU A 25 -0.30 -0.72 -17.81
N HIS A 26 -1.58 -0.85 -18.10
CA HIS A 26 -2.43 0.28 -18.46
C HIS A 26 -3.14 0.91 -17.27
N GLY A 27 -2.95 0.35 -16.08
CA GLY A 27 -3.58 0.89 -14.88
C GLY A 27 -5.08 0.72 -14.83
N MET A 28 -5.60 -0.36 -15.39
CA MET A 28 -7.04 -0.58 -15.51
C MET A 28 -7.60 -1.56 -14.49
N LEU A 29 -6.90 -2.65 -14.23
CA LEU A 29 -7.41 -3.73 -13.41
C LEU A 29 -6.43 -4.12 -12.31
N ALA A 30 -6.92 -4.15 -11.07
CA ALA A 30 -6.12 -4.59 -9.93
C ALA A 30 -6.37 -6.08 -9.69
N THR A 31 -5.29 -6.82 -9.45
CA THR A 31 -5.34 -8.25 -9.15
C THR A 31 -4.45 -8.55 -7.95
N PRO A 32 -4.78 -9.60 -7.17
CA PRO A 32 -3.96 -9.92 -5.99
C PRO A 32 -2.60 -10.48 -6.37
N VAL A 33 -1.60 -10.23 -5.54
CA VAL A 33 -0.25 -10.71 -5.75
C VAL A 33 0.19 -11.63 -4.63
N GLU A 34 0.24 -11.13 -3.41
CA GLU A 34 0.86 -11.88 -2.32
C GLU A 34 0.47 -11.29 -0.98
N THR A 35 0.58 -12.09 0.07
CA THR A 35 0.47 -11.60 1.45
C THR A 35 1.84 -11.76 2.09
N VAL A 36 2.35 -10.67 2.65
CA VAL A 36 3.69 -10.65 3.27
C VAL A 36 3.52 -10.54 4.78
N PRO A 37 4.10 -11.45 5.56
CA PRO A 37 4.01 -11.33 7.02
C PRO A 37 4.82 -10.13 7.52
N ARG A 38 4.32 -9.45 8.55
CA ARG A 38 5.04 -8.33 9.15
C ARG A 38 6.28 -8.85 9.88
N ALA A 39 7.36 -8.12 9.73
CA ALA A 39 8.61 -8.46 10.43
C ALA A 39 8.53 -7.99 11.88
N LYS A 40 9.05 -8.79 12.78
CA LYS A 40 9.02 -8.49 14.21
C LYS A 40 10.38 -8.79 14.82
N ASN A 41 10.69 -8.08 15.90
CA ASN A 41 11.94 -8.31 16.63
C ASN A 41 11.73 -9.47 17.62
N ALA A 42 12.75 -9.78 18.39
CA ALA A 42 12.73 -10.89 19.35
C ALA A 42 11.64 -10.72 20.42
N LYS A 43 11.21 -9.48 20.67
CA LYS A 43 10.15 -9.20 21.63
C LYS A 43 8.75 -9.27 21.04
N GLY A 44 8.65 -9.57 19.74
CA GLY A 44 7.36 -9.63 19.07
C GLY A 44 6.82 -8.27 18.63
N GLU A 45 7.64 -7.23 18.72
CA GLU A 45 7.25 -5.89 18.29
C GLU A 45 7.51 -5.70 16.81
N LEU A 46 6.68 -4.90 16.16
CA LEU A 46 6.86 -4.62 14.73
C LEU A 46 8.22 -3.99 14.50
N SER A 47 8.98 -4.58 13.59
CA SER A 47 10.33 -4.13 13.29
C SER A 47 10.56 -4.29 11.79
N PRO A 48 10.21 -3.28 10.99
CA PRO A 48 10.31 -3.41 9.53
C PRO A 48 11.70 -3.79 9.06
N GLY A 49 11.75 -4.74 8.17
CA GLY A 49 13.02 -5.25 7.64
C GLY A 49 12.73 -6.23 6.51
N ALA A 50 12.52 -7.50 6.84
CA ALA A 50 12.27 -8.53 5.82
C ALA A 50 10.99 -8.26 5.02
N ASP A 51 9.96 -7.69 5.66
CA ASP A 51 8.73 -7.34 4.97
C ASP A 51 8.98 -6.24 3.93
N VAL A 52 9.73 -5.21 4.30
CA VAL A 52 10.11 -4.14 3.37
C VAL A 52 10.93 -4.72 2.22
N ALA A 53 11.90 -5.58 2.54
CA ALA A 53 12.75 -6.19 1.52
C ALA A 53 11.92 -7.01 0.53
N ARG A 54 10.94 -7.78 1.03
CA ARG A 54 10.09 -8.57 0.14
C ARG A 54 9.25 -7.69 -0.76
N ILE A 55 8.69 -6.62 -0.22
CA ILE A 55 7.88 -5.70 -1.04
C ILE A 55 8.74 -5.08 -2.15
N LEU A 56 9.97 -4.69 -1.83
CA LEU A 56 10.85 -4.12 -2.85
C LEU A 56 11.27 -5.15 -3.90
N GLU A 57 11.37 -6.43 -3.51
CA GLU A 57 11.57 -7.51 -4.49
C GLU A 57 10.37 -7.61 -5.44
N ILE A 58 9.17 -7.54 -4.89
CA ILE A 58 7.95 -7.59 -5.71
C ILE A 58 7.91 -6.40 -6.66
N VAL A 59 8.27 -5.21 -6.18
CA VAL A 59 8.38 -4.02 -7.02
C VAL A 59 9.27 -4.30 -8.23
N SER A 60 10.41 -4.91 -7.98
CA SER A 60 11.35 -5.25 -9.04
C SER A 60 10.80 -6.32 -9.97
N GLU A 61 10.22 -7.37 -9.41
CA GLU A 61 9.66 -8.49 -10.19
C GLU A 61 8.54 -8.03 -11.11
N GLU A 62 7.69 -7.13 -10.62
CA GLU A 62 6.53 -6.66 -11.38
C GLU A 62 6.83 -5.43 -12.22
N GLY A 63 8.00 -4.85 -12.07
CA GLY A 63 8.34 -3.61 -12.76
C GLY A 63 7.47 -2.45 -12.32
N ALA A 64 7.11 -2.41 -11.04
CA ALA A 64 6.20 -1.38 -10.54
C ALA A 64 6.88 0.00 -10.50
N ARG A 65 6.14 1.01 -10.87
CA ARG A 65 6.60 2.40 -10.87
C ARG A 65 6.11 3.17 -9.65
N GLY A 66 5.09 2.66 -8.98
CA GLY A 66 4.54 3.35 -7.83
C GLY A 66 3.80 2.41 -6.91
N LEU A 67 3.56 2.90 -5.71
CA LEU A 67 2.83 2.19 -4.66
C LEU A 67 1.66 3.03 -4.20
N ILE A 68 0.53 2.40 -3.97
CA ILE A 68 -0.65 3.04 -3.38
C ILE A 68 -0.87 2.36 -2.04
N VAL A 69 -0.69 3.10 -0.95
CA VAL A 69 -0.80 2.57 0.40
C VAL A 69 -2.07 3.09 1.05
N GLY A 70 -2.89 2.20 1.57
CA GLY A 70 -4.12 2.60 2.23
C GLY A 70 -3.86 3.13 3.63
N LEU A 71 -4.53 4.21 3.99
CA LEU A 71 -4.48 4.78 5.34
C LEU A 71 -5.76 4.40 6.08
N PRO A 72 -5.67 3.57 7.12
CA PRO A 72 -6.85 3.21 7.91
C PRO A 72 -7.18 4.32 8.92
N LEU A 73 -8.14 5.15 8.56
CA LEU A 73 -8.62 6.22 9.43
C LEU A 73 -9.88 5.74 10.15
N ASN A 74 -10.20 6.35 11.29
CA ASN A 74 -11.43 6.02 11.97
C ASN A 74 -12.62 6.66 11.25
N MET A 75 -13.83 6.43 11.75
CA MET A 75 -15.04 6.93 11.08
C MET A 75 -15.11 8.45 11.01
N ARG A 76 -14.39 9.13 11.88
CA ARG A 76 -14.31 10.60 11.86
C ARG A 76 -13.22 11.15 10.96
N GLY A 77 -12.47 10.26 10.34
CA GLY A 77 -11.35 10.66 9.49
C GLY A 77 -10.09 10.99 10.28
N GLU A 78 -10.03 10.58 11.54
CA GLU A 78 -8.88 10.86 12.39
C GLU A 78 -7.87 9.73 12.36
N SER A 79 -6.63 10.06 12.58
CA SER A 79 -5.54 9.08 12.64
C SER A 79 -5.62 8.24 13.91
N THR A 80 -5.31 6.97 13.76
CA THR A 80 -5.21 6.03 14.87
C THR A 80 -3.80 5.44 14.87
N ALA A 81 -3.52 4.53 15.81
CA ALA A 81 -2.23 3.84 15.82
C ALA A 81 -1.99 3.08 14.52
N SER A 82 -3.05 2.49 13.96
CA SER A 82 -2.94 1.80 12.66
C SER A 82 -2.64 2.76 11.52
N THR A 83 -3.20 3.97 11.57
CA THR A 83 -2.91 5.00 10.57
C THR A 83 -1.45 5.38 10.61
N ASP A 84 -0.93 5.60 11.82
CA ASP A 84 0.47 5.99 11.99
C ASP A 84 1.40 4.88 11.53
N ASP A 85 1.07 3.63 11.84
CA ASP A 85 1.85 2.47 11.40
C ASP A 85 1.90 2.40 9.87
N ALA A 86 0.77 2.56 9.21
CA ALA A 86 0.71 2.52 7.74
C ALA A 86 1.48 3.68 7.12
N ARG A 87 1.36 4.87 7.72
CA ARG A 87 2.07 6.05 7.23
C ARG A 87 3.58 5.89 7.38
N ASP A 88 4.02 5.38 8.53
CA ASP A 88 5.44 5.16 8.78
C ASP A 88 5.99 4.09 7.83
N PHE A 89 5.23 3.03 7.59
CA PHE A 89 5.65 1.98 6.68
C PHE A 89 5.78 2.51 5.24
N ALA A 90 4.82 3.32 4.81
CA ALA A 90 4.86 3.94 3.49
C ALA A 90 6.06 4.87 3.36
N GLN A 91 6.34 5.64 4.41
CA GLN A 91 7.48 6.54 4.41
C GLN A 91 8.79 5.77 4.31
N LEU A 92 8.88 4.64 5.00
CA LEU A 92 10.06 3.79 4.93
C LEU A 92 10.26 3.24 3.53
N LEU A 93 9.18 2.81 2.87
CA LEU A 93 9.26 2.36 1.48
C LEU A 93 9.73 3.49 0.56
N ALA A 94 9.21 4.68 0.75
CA ALA A 94 9.62 5.83 -0.05
C ALA A 94 11.11 6.14 0.16
N ASP A 95 11.58 6.07 1.40
CA ASP A 95 12.98 6.35 1.73
C ASP A 95 13.91 5.29 1.15
N ARG A 96 13.48 4.03 1.16
CA ARG A 96 14.30 2.93 0.65
C ARG A 96 14.31 2.84 -0.87
N ALA A 97 13.30 3.37 -1.52
CA ALA A 97 13.18 3.34 -2.98
C ALA A 97 12.76 4.71 -3.49
N PRO A 98 13.68 5.69 -3.47
CA PRO A 98 13.34 7.07 -3.83
C PRO A 98 12.81 7.24 -5.26
N HIS A 99 13.07 6.27 -6.13
CA HIS A 99 12.58 6.31 -7.50
C HIS A 99 11.11 5.94 -7.63
N LEU A 100 10.54 5.33 -6.59
CA LEU A 100 9.13 4.96 -6.62
C LEU A 100 8.25 6.13 -6.21
N GLU A 101 7.10 6.21 -6.82
CA GLU A 101 6.08 7.16 -6.39
C GLU A 101 5.20 6.44 -5.38
N VAL A 102 5.32 6.81 -4.10
CA VAL A 102 4.51 6.22 -3.04
C VAL A 102 3.41 7.20 -2.68
N ARG A 103 2.17 6.74 -2.76
CA ARG A 103 1.01 7.58 -2.47
C ARG A 103 0.14 6.95 -1.39
N LEU A 104 -0.45 7.80 -0.56
CA LEU A 104 -1.32 7.39 0.53
C LEU A 104 -2.75 7.73 0.17
N VAL A 105 -3.65 6.77 0.30
CA VAL A 105 -5.07 6.99 0.02
C VAL A 105 -5.89 6.61 1.25
N ASP A 106 -6.98 7.31 1.46
CA ASP A 106 -7.89 7.05 2.57
C ASP A 106 -8.66 5.76 2.28
N GLU A 107 -8.52 4.75 3.15
CA GLU A 107 -9.22 3.48 2.97
C GLU A 107 -10.72 3.62 3.02
N ARG A 108 -11.25 4.68 3.64
CA ARG A 108 -12.69 4.91 3.68
C ARG A 108 -13.28 5.19 2.29
N LEU A 109 -12.41 5.53 1.33
CA LEU A 109 -12.85 5.69 -0.06
C LEU A 109 -13.22 4.36 -0.68
N SER A 110 -12.80 3.25 -0.07
CA SER A 110 -13.28 1.94 -0.46
C SER A 110 -14.75 1.85 -0.11
N THR A 111 -15.54 1.36 -1.02
CA THR A 111 -16.98 1.42 -0.88
C THR A 111 -17.54 0.38 0.07
N VAL A 112 -18.78 0.58 0.47
CA VAL A 112 -19.52 -0.38 1.27
C VAL A 112 -19.60 -1.75 0.58
N SER A 113 -19.72 -1.76 -0.74
CA SER A 113 -19.77 -3.02 -1.49
C SER A 113 -18.45 -3.78 -1.35
N ALA A 114 -17.34 -3.08 -1.34
CA ALA A 114 -16.05 -3.74 -1.13
C ALA A 114 -15.98 -4.37 0.25
N GLN A 115 -16.48 -3.67 1.27
CA GLN A 115 -16.53 -4.21 2.62
C GLN A 115 -17.42 -5.45 2.69
N SER A 116 -18.53 -5.42 1.96
CA SER A 116 -19.42 -6.57 1.90
C SER A 116 -18.72 -7.78 1.29
N GLN A 117 -17.94 -7.59 0.24
CA GLN A 117 -17.17 -8.65 -0.37
C GLN A 117 -16.15 -9.21 0.61
N LEU A 118 -15.46 -8.35 1.33
CA LEU A 118 -14.49 -8.78 2.33
C LEU A 118 -15.14 -9.58 3.45
N ARG A 119 -16.31 -9.17 3.91
CA ARG A 119 -17.04 -9.92 4.92
C ARG A 119 -17.43 -11.31 4.42
N SER A 120 -17.89 -11.37 3.19
CA SER A 120 -18.27 -12.65 2.59
C SER A 120 -17.09 -13.58 2.54
N VAL A 121 -15.92 -13.10 2.14
CA VAL A 121 -14.69 -13.88 2.11
C VAL A 121 -14.27 -14.24 3.54
N GLY A 122 -14.43 -13.31 4.49
CA GLY A 122 -14.01 -13.51 5.86
C GLY A 122 -14.77 -14.59 6.61
N LYS A 123 -15.91 -15.03 6.10
CA LYS A 123 -16.65 -16.12 6.72
C LYS A 123 -16.08 -17.48 6.38
N LYS A 124 -15.09 -17.54 5.53
CA LYS A 124 -14.47 -18.78 5.13
C LYS A 124 -13.39 -19.17 6.14
N THR A 125 -12.64 -20.19 5.83
CA THR A 125 -11.68 -20.77 6.76
C THR A 125 -10.50 -19.85 7.03
N LYS A 126 -9.67 -20.25 8.01
CA LYS A 126 -8.44 -19.53 8.29
C LYS A 126 -7.54 -19.41 7.08
N GLU A 127 -7.60 -20.38 6.18
CA GLU A 127 -6.79 -20.40 4.98
C GLU A 127 -7.07 -19.22 4.07
N SER A 128 -8.25 -18.63 4.18
CA SER A 128 -8.59 -17.49 3.35
C SER A 128 -8.11 -16.15 3.88
N ARG A 129 -7.41 -16.12 5.03
CA ARG A 129 -6.91 -14.85 5.59
C ARG A 129 -5.95 -14.15 4.66
N GLY A 130 -5.03 -14.89 4.03
CA GLY A 130 -4.13 -14.31 3.06
C GLY A 130 -4.87 -13.75 1.86
N VAL A 131 -5.91 -14.45 1.43
CA VAL A 131 -6.75 -13.99 0.32
C VAL A 131 -7.50 -12.73 0.71
N ILE A 132 -7.96 -12.64 1.97
CA ILE A 132 -8.64 -11.44 2.48
C ILE A 132 -7.71 -10.23 2.43
N ASP A 133 -6.46 -10.39 2.86
CA ASP A 133 -5.48 -9.31 2.86
C ASP A 133 -5.17 -8.84 1.44
N GLN A 134 -5.06 -9.77 0.51
CA GLN A 134 -4.83 -9.43 -0.90
C GLN A 134 -6.06 -8.75 -1.49
N ALA A 135 -7.26 -9.22 -1.13
CA ALA A 135 -8.49 -8.60 -1.60
C ALA A 135 -8.61 -7.17 -1.07
N ALA A 136 -8.19 -6.93 0.17
CA ALA A 136 -8.19 -5.60 0.73
C ALA A 136 -7.26 -4.67 -0.06
N ALA A 137 -6.11 -5.17 -0.49
CA ALA A 137 -5.19 -4.40 -1.32
C ALA A 137 -5.80 -4.08 -2.68
N VAL A 138 -6.54 -5.02 -3.28
CA VAL A 138 -7.26 -4.77 -4.54
C VAL A 138 -8.30 -3.66 -4.34
N VAL A 139 -9.02 -3.71 -3.21
CA VAL A 139 -10.05 -2.72 -2.89
C VAL A 139 -9.45 -1.32 -2.73
N ILE A 140 -8.22 -1.23 -2.25
CA ILE A 140 -7.50 0.03 -2.14
C ILE A 140 -7.03 0.50 -3.53
N LEU A 141 -6.44 -0.40 -4.29
CA LEU A 141 -5.80 -0.05 -5.56
C LEU A 141 -6.81 0.29 -6.66
N GLN A 142 -7.85 -0.51 -6.81
CA GLN A 142 -8.79 -0.33 -7.92
C GLN A 142 -9.44 1.06 -7.96
N PRO A 143 -10.01 1.57 -6.86
CA PRO A 143 -10.57 2.92 -6.89
C PRO A 143 -9.52 3.99 -7.15
N ALA A 144 -8.31 3.80 -6.64
CA ALA A 144 -7.22 4.76 -6.85
C ALA A 144 -6.85 4.85 -8.33
N LEU A 145 -6.89 3.72 -9.04
CA LEU A 145 -6.61 3.72 -10.48
C LEU A 145 -7.68 4.55 -11.22
N GLY A 146 -8.94 4.37 -10.86
CA GLY A 146 -10.03 5.12 -11.48
C GLY A 146 -9.89 6.61 -11.22
N THR A 147 -9.59 6.98 -9.97
CA THR A 147 -9.39 8.39 -9.62
C THR A 147 -8.20 8.97 -10.37
N GLY A 148 -7.11 8.22 -10.45
CA GLY A 148 -5.93 8.68 -11.18
C GLY A 148 -6.21 8.93 -12.65
N ARG A 149 -6.97 8.04 -13.29
CA ARG A 149 -7.34 8.22 -14.68
C ARG A 149 -8.21 9.46 -14.87
N ALA A 150 -9.15 9.68 -13.95
CA ALA A 150 -10.05 10.83 -14.04
C ALA A 150 -9.30 12.15 -13.84
N GLN A 151 -8.32 12.18 -12.95
CA GLN A 151 -7.55 13.37 -12.63
C GLN A 151 -6.39 13.63 -13.56
N GLY A 152 -5.89 12.59 -14.23
CA GLY A 152 -4.67 12.68 -15.01
C GLY A 152 -3.40 12.63 -14.19
N VAL A 153 -3.50 12.49 -12.89
CA VAL A 153 -2.37 12.31 -11.99
C VAL A 153 -2.71 11.20 -11.00
N PRO A 154 -1.72 10.50 -10.43
CA PRO A 154 -2.01 9.44 -9.48
C PRO A 154 -2.81 9.94 -8.28
N ALA A 155 -3.67 9.06 -7.76
CA ALA A 155 -4.52 9.37 -6.62
C ALA A 155 -3.71 9.44 -5.33
N GLY A 156 -4.21 10.22 -4.38
CA GLY A 156 -3.67 10.25 -3.03
C GLY A 156 -2.54 11.25 -2.84
N ALA A 157 -2.09 11.37 -1.60
CA ALA A 157 -1.02 12.27 -1.24
C ALA A 157 0.32 11.55 -1.35
N ARG A 158 1.29 12.20 -1.94
CA ARG A 158 2.60 11.58 -2.12
C ARG A 158 3.39 11.54 -0.81
N ALA A 159 3.95 10.37 -0.50
CA ALA A 159 4.93 10.21 0.56
C ALA A 159 6.30 10.35 -0.07
N ALA A 160 6.86 11.56 -0.01
CA ALA A 160 8.14 11.82 -0.66
C ALA A 160 9.29 11.25 0.18
N PRO A 161 10.34 10.75 -0.47
CA PRO A 161 11.54 10.32 0.26
C PRO A 161 12.08 11.50 1.08
N ARG A 162 12.46 11.22 2.32
CA ARG A 162 13.00 12.28 3.18
C ARG A 162 14.41 12.66 2.82
N GLY A 163 15.05 11.87 2.05
CA GLY A 163 16.39 12.16 1.64
C GLY A 163 17.39 12.07 2.77
N ARG A 164 18.63 12.10 2.45
CA ARG A 164 19.66 12.11 3.44
C ARG A 164 19.99 13.51 3.78
N PRO A 165 19.76 13.85 5.00
CA PRO A 165 20.01 15.21 5.41
C PRO A 165 21.43 15.56 5.17
N ALA A 166 22.22 14.67 5.26
CA ALA A 166 23.49 15.15 5.17
C ALA A 166 23.97 15.39 3.91
N ALA A 167 23.50 14.89 3.08
CA ALA A 167 24.01 15.48 2.02
C ALA A 167 23.91 16.85 2.47
N GLY A 168 23.67 16.91 3.50
CA GLY A 168 23.63 17.97 4.09
C GLY A 168 22.72 18.78 3.62
N ALA A 169 22.50 19.06 3.50
CA ALA A 169 21.83 19.85 3.25
C ALA A 169 20.74 20.10 3.87
N HIS A 170 21.09 19.66 4.12
CA HIS A 170 20.32 19.90 4.53
C HIS A 170 19.61 20.27 5.20
N ARG A 171 19.59 20.28 5.51
CA ARG A 171 19.01 20.54 6.08
C ARG A 171 18.63 20.83 6.87
N HIS A 172 18.78 20.96 7.17
CA HIS A 172 18.55 21.28 7.95
C HIS A 172 18.05 21.68 8.44
#